data_32355423773c7df6d27afa9fb4e06352
#
_entry.id   32355423773c7df6d27afa9fb4e06352
#
_cell.length_a   1.000
_cell.length_b   1.000
_cell.length_c   1.000
_cell.angle_alpha   90.00
_cell.angle_beta   90.00
_cell.angle_gamma   90.00
#
_symmetry.space_group_name_H-M   'P 1'
#
loop_
_entity.id
_entity.type
_entity.pdbx_description
1 polymer ?
#
loop_
_entity_poly.entity_id
_entity_poly.type
_entity_poly.pdbx_seq_one_letter_code
_entity_poly.pdbx_strand_id
1 'polypeptide(L)'
;MKRFIILILFIGFLLPYAQSQTSTGCGGTKVNDSKKPIKLGIVIYSNDPETVWNALRIANYSLSEKDTVSVFLMGKGVEIKSLSTKDYDVSDKLNDFLDNGGKIFACGTCMNSRNLKESKVCPISSLSDLYEIIIRSDKLLTF
;
A
#
# COMPACT_ATOMS: atom_id res chain seq x y z
N MET A 1 57.58 55.69 27.51
CA MET A 1 57.70 54.40 26.81
C MET A 1 56.32 53.73 26.85
N LYS A 2 55.51 53.93 25.83
CA LYS A 2 54.12 53.38 25.75
C LYS A 2 54.14 52.25 24.75
N ARG A 3 53.92 50.99 25.21
CA ARG A 3 53.78 49.82 24.35
C ARG A 3 52.35 49.73 23.81
N PHE A 4 52.22 49.92 22.49
CA PHE A 4 51.00 49.66 21.78
C PHE A 4 50.86 48.14 21.51
N ILE A 5 49.84 47.50 22.08
CA ILE A 5 49.46 46.12 21.77
C ILE A 5 48.41 46.22 20.64
N ILE A 6 48.81 45.74 19.47
CA ILE A 6 47.89 45.61 18.29
C ILE A 6 47.14 44.27 18.47
N LEU A 7 45.86 44.37 18.74
CA LEU A 7 44.93 43.21 18.78
C LEU A 7 44.43 42.93 17.36
N ILE A 8 44.95 41.88 16.72
CA ILE A 8 44.46 41.44 15.43
C ILE A 8 43.24 40.57 15.64
N LEU A 9 42.06 41.08 15.31
CA LEU A 9 40.78 40.37 15.27
C LEU A 9 40.75 39.49 14.01
N PHE A 10 40.96 38.18 14.19
CA PHE A 10 40.71 37.19 13.16
C PHE A 10 39.19 36.99 13.05
N ILE A 11 38.56 37.63 12.05
CA ILE A 11 37.19 37.32 11.67
C ILE A 11 37.23 36.07 10.81
N GLY A 12 36.97 34.90 11.44
CA GLY A 12 36.79 33.65 10.76
C GLY A 12 35.50 33.65 9.96
N PHE A 13 35.63 33.75 8.65
CA PHE A 13 34.54 33.62 7.69
C PHE A 13 34.12 32.14 7.61
N LEU A 14 33.12 31.76 8.40
CA LEU A 14 32.47 30.44 8.33
C LEU A 14 31.60 30.37 7.07
N LEU A 15 32.16 29.83 5.99
CA LEU A 15 31.39 29.42 4.82
C LEU A 15 30.56 28.18 5.20
N PRO A 16 29.25 28.16 4.97
CA PRO A 16 28.48 26.94 5.11
C PRO A 16 28.89 25.97 4.00
N TYR A 17 29.52 24.87 4.38
CA TYR A 17 29.80 23.76 3.48
C TYR A 17 28.45 23.07 3.16
N ALA A 18 27.88 23.39 2.04
CA ALA A 18 26.72 22.68 1.51
C ALA A 18 27.16 21.27 1.07
N GLN A 19 26.98 20.30 1.94
CA GLN A 19 27.16 18.89 1.63
C GLN A 19 25.98 18.45 0.76
N SER A 20 26.20 18.40 -0.55
CA SER A 20 25.31 17.73 -1.50
C SER A 20 25.38 16.22 -1.24
N GLN A 21 24.45 15.69 -0.45
CA GLN A 21 24.24 14.24 -0.35
C GLN A 21 23.46 13.78 -1.58
N THR A 22 24.18 13.26 -2.57
CA THR A 22 23.57 12.46 -3.64
C THR A 22 23.19 11.10 -3.05
N SER A 23 21.98 10.99 -2.52
CA SER A 23 21.36 9.71 -2.20
C SER A 23 20.86 9.08 -3.51
N THR A 24 21.65 8.15 -4.06
CA THR A 24 21.20 7.22 -5.11
C THR A 24 20.31 6.17 -4.44
N GLY A 25 19.08 6.55 -4.14
CA GLY A 25 18.03 5.62 -3.70
C GLY A 25 16.94 5.60 -4.76
N CYS A 26 16.39 4.44 -5.06
CA CYS A 26 15.15 4.32 -5.84
C CYS A 26 14.13 5.28 -5.24
N GLY A 27 13.90 6.40 -5.94
CA GLY A 27 13.19 7.55 -5.40
C GLY A 27 11.72 7.23 -5.14
N GLY A 28 11.36 7.13 -3.89
CA GLY A 28 9.98 7.29 -3.49
C GLY A 28 9.55 8.74 -3.75
N THR A 29 8.82 8.99 -4.81
CA THR A 29 8.16 10.28 -5.06
C THR A 29 7.19 10.48 -3.91
N LYS A 30 7.40 11.52 -3.08
CA LYS A 30 6.41 11.95 -2.09
C LYS A 30 5.16 12.37 -2.85
N VAL A 31 4.07 11.64 -2.65
CA VAL A 31 2.75 12.02 -3.17
C VAL A 31 2.38 13.34 -2.49
N ASN A 32 2.03 14.35 -3.30
CA ASN A 32 1.78 15.72 -2.86
C ASN A 32 0.57 15.75 -1.90
N ASP A 33 0.68 16.49 -0.80
CA ASP A 33 -0.32 16.62 0.29
C ASP A 33 -1.68 17.21 -0.13
N SER A 34 -1.85 17.51 -1.42
CA SER A 34 -3.10 18.03 -2.02
C SER A 34 -3.86 17.01 -2.87
N LYS A 35 -3.48 15.71 -2.84
CA LYS A 35 -4.15 14.66 -3.61
C LYS A 35 -5.59 14.47 -3.12
N LYS A 36 -6.57 14.64 -4.02
CA LYS A 36 -7.96 14.25 -3.74
C LYS A 36 -8.04 12.73 -3.56
N PRO A 37 -8.71 12.24 -2.50
CA PRO A 37 -8.94 10.80 -2.32
C PRO A 37 -9.62 10.17 -3.54
N ILE A 38 -9.17 8.99 -3.91
CA ILE A 38 -9.72 8.20 -5.03
C ILE A 38 -10.41 6.93 -4.54
N LYS A 39 -11.15 6.31 -5.44
CA LYS A 39 -11.70 4.97 -5.28
C LYS A 39 -10.80 3.99 -6.02
N LEU A 40 -10.12 3.11 -5.29
CA LEU A 40 -9.23 2.09 -5.82
C LEU A 40 -9.93 0.73 -5.79
N GLY A 41 -10.11 0.12 -6.97
CA GLY A 41 -10.49 -1.27 -7.12
C GLY A 41 -9.24 -2.14 -7.28
N ILE A 42 -9.22 -3.30 -6.62
CA ILE A 42 -8.14 -4.29 -6.77
C ILE A 42 -8.78 -5.65 -7.03
N VAL A 43 -8.37 -6.33 -8.10
CA VAL A 43 -8.77 -7.70 -8.38
C VAL A 43 -7.58 -8.62 -8.15
N ILE A 44 -7.75 -9.60 -7.24
CA ILE A 44 -6.72 -10.60 -6.95
C ILE A 44 -7.20 -11.95 -7.44
N TYR A 45 -6.50 -12.54 -8.42
CA TYR A 45 -6.76 -13.87 -8.95
C TYR A 45 -5.63 -14.87 -8.71
N SER A 46 -4.49 -14.39 -8.21
CA SER A 46 -3.33 -15.20 -7.83
C SER A 46 -3.51 -15.81 -6.42
N ASN A 47 -2.88 -16.96 -6.19
CA ASN A 47 -2.63 -17.54 -4.87
C ASN A 47 -1.13 -17.63 -4.55
N ASP A 48 -0.30 -16.88 -5.28
CA ASP A 48 1.11 -16.73 -4.93
C ASP A 48 1.24 -15.79 -3.71
N PRO A 49 1.88 -16.24 -2.61
CA PRO A 49 1.93 -15.46 -1.36
C PRO A 49 2.59 -14.08 -1.52
N GLU A 50 3.66 -13.97 -2.30
CA GLU A 50 4.35 -12.70 -2.51
C GLU A 50 3.49 -11.73 -3.30
N THR A 51 2.85 -12.18 -4.38
CA THR A 51 1.93 -11.39 -5.20
C THR A 51 0.77 -10.85 -4.38
N VAL A 52 0.11 -11.72 -3.59
CA VAL A 52 -1.04 -11.34 -2.76
C VAL A 52 -0.63 -10.40 -1.63
N TRP A 53 0.52 -10.65 -1.00
CA TRP A 53 1.05 -9.79 0.04
C TRP A 53 1.36 -8.38 -0.50
N ASN A 54 1.95 -8.27 -1.70
CA ASN A 54 2.21 -6.98 -2.35
C ASN A 54 0.91 -6.27 -2.76
N ALA A 55 -0.11 -7.00 -3.24
CA ALA A 55 -1.43 -6.45 -3.51
C ALA A 55 -2.08 -5.85 -2.25
N LEU A 56 -1.98 -6.53 -1.11
CA LEU A 56 -2.49 -6.01 0.17
C LEU A 56 -1.65 -4.85 0.70
N ARG A 57 -0.35 -4.80 0.44
CA ARG A 57 0.50 -3.66 0.82
C ARG A 57 0.05 -2.38 0.11
N ILE A 58 -0.17 -2.42 -1.21
CA ILE A 58 -0.66 -1.23 -1.92
C ILE A 58 -2.07 -0.87 -1.50
N ALA A 59 -2.93 -1.85 -1.19
CA ALA A 59 -4.25 -1.63 -0.65
C ALA A 59 -4.21 -0.86 0.69
N ASN A 60 -3.39 -1.32 1.63
CA ASN A 60 -3.20 -0.68 2.94
C ASN A 60 -2.57 0.73 2.81
N TYR A 61 -1.58 0.89 1.94
CA TYR A 61 -1.00 2.20 1.67
C TYR A 61 -2.04 3.18 1.14
N SER A 62 -2.89 2.75 0.19
CA SER A 62 -3.97 3.57 -0.37
C SER A 62 -4.98 4.00 0.71
N LEU A 63 -5.35 3.10 1.64
CA LEU A 63 -6.18 3.45 2.79
C LEU A 63 -5.52 4.51 3.68
N SER A 64 -4.21 4.42 3.91
CA SER A 64 -3.47 5.43 4.68
C SER A 64 -3.46 6.81 4.01
N GLU A 65 -3.53 6.85 2.68
CA GLU A 65 -3.70 8.06 1.87
C GLU A 65 -5.16 8.57 1.81
N LYS A 66 -6.06 7.97 2.61
CA LYS A 66 -7.50 8.30 2.70
C LYS A 66 -8.31 7.92 1.45
N ASP A 67 -7.79 7.05 0.60
CA ASP A 67 -8.54 6.49 -0.51
C ASP A 67 -9.59 5.48 0.00
N THR A 68 -10.62 5.24 -0.81
CA THR A 68 -11.55 4.12 -0.57
C THR A 68 -11.08 2.92 -1.37
N VAL A 69 -10.85 1.78 -0.72
CA VAL A 69 -10.31 0.59 -1.38
C VAL A 69 -11.27 -0.58 -1.30
N SER A 70 -11.53 -1.20 -2.46
CA SER A 70 -12.31 -2.43 -2.58
C SER A 70 -11.48 -3.51 -3.26
N VAL A 71 -11.36 -4.67 -2.63
CA VAL A 71 -10.64 -5.84 -3.16
C VAL A 71 -11.65 -6.91 -3.56
N PHE A 72 -11.56 -7.41 -4.79
CA PHE A 72 -12.35 -8.56 -5.28
C PHE A 72 -11.44 -9.76 -5.50
N LEU A 73 -11.72 -10.84 -4.79
CA LEU A 73 -11.01 -12.11 -4.89
C LEU A 73 -11.70 -13.01 -5.92
N MET A 74 -10.96 -13.49 -6.92
CA MET A 74 -11.47 -14.45 -7.89
C MET A 74 -10.43 -15.52 -8.23
N GLY A 75 -10.83 -16.54 -8.96
CA GLY A 75 -9.93 -17.64 -9.31
C GLY A 75 -9.27 -18.25 -8.07
N LYS A 76 -7.95 -18.34 -8.08
CA LYS A 76 -7.17 -18.82 -6.94
C LYS A 76 -7.06 -17.80 -5.79
N GLY A 77 -7.29 -16.53 -6.04
CA GLY A 77 -7.24 -15.47 -5.03
C GLY A 77 -8.23 -15.66 -3.87
N VAL A 78 -9.31 -16.45 -4.06
CA VAL A 78 -10.25 -16.77 -2.98
C VAL A 78 -9.62 -17.64 -1.87
N GLU A 79 -8.43 -18.22 -2.09
CA GLU A 79 -7.68 -19.02 -1.14
C GLU A 79 -6.85 -18.15 -0.15
N ILE A 80 -7.00 -16.84 -0.19
CA ILE A 80 -6.20 -15.83 0.52
C ILE A 80 -5.93 -16.17 1.99
N LYS A 81 -6.87 -16.80 2.68
CA LYS A 81 -6.74 -17.16 4.11
C LYS A 81 -5.68 -18.22 4.40
N SER A 82 -5.25 -18.99 3.40
CA SER A 82 -4.28 -20.06 3.53
C SER A 82 -2.90 -19.74 2.97
N LEU A 83 -2.66 -18.48 2.57
CA LEU A 83 -1.46 -18.12 1.81
C LEU A 83 -0.28 -17.62 2.65
N SER A 84 -0.46 -17.38 3.97
CA SER A 84 0.64 -16.87 4.80
C SER A 84 1.82 -17.85 4.85
N THR A 85 3.01 -17.29 4.64
CA THR A 85 4.28 -18.00 4.77
C THR A 85 5.18 -17.28 5.79
N LYS A 86 6.36 -17.83 6.07
CA LYS A 86 7.33 -17.21 6.97
C LYS A 86 7.80 -15.83 6.44
N ASP A 87 7.94 -15.71 5.12
CA ASP A 87 8.47 -14.50 4.48
C ASP A 87 7.37 -13.52 4.08
N TYR A 88 6.16 -14.00 3.85
CA TYR A 88 5.00 -13.21 3.42
C TYR A 88 3.79 -13.49 4.31
N ASP A 89 3.63 -12.69 5.37
CA ASP A 89 2.45 -12.81 6.24
C ASP A 89 1.25 -12.10 5.59
N VAL A 90 0.54 -12.85 4.76
CA VAL A 90 -0.68 -12.40 4.07
C VAL A 90 -1.80 -12.14 5.06
N SER A 91 -1.89 -12.95 6.14
CA SER A 91 -2.95 -12.80 7.15
C SER A 91 -2.84 -11.49 7.91
N ASP A 92 -1.62 -11.08 8.27
CA ASP A 92 -1.36 -9.80 8.92
C ASP A 92 -1.82 -8.63 8.04
N LYS A 93 -1.38 -8.61 6.77
CA LYS A 93 -1.78 -7.56 5.83
C LYS A 93 -3.27 -7.53 5.52
N LEU A 94 -3.92 -8.70 5.54
CA LEU A 94 -5.36 -8.82 5.35
C LEU A 94 -6.14 -8.25 6.53
N ASN A 95 -5.70 -8.56 7.76
CA ASN A 95 -6.31 -8.01 8.97
C ASN A 95 -6.12 -6.48 9.03
N ASP A 96 -4.90 -5.98 8.80
CA ASP A 96 -4.63 -4.55 8.68
C ASP A 96 -5.60 -3.86 7.71
N PHE A 97 -5.82 -4.49 6.54
CA PHE A 97 -6.70 -3.94 5.52
C PHE A 97 -8.16 -3.82 5.98
N LEU A 98 -8.67 -4.86 6.63
CA LEU A 98 -10.05 -4.89 7.14
C LEU A 98 -10.24 -3.93 8.31
N ASP A 99 -9.28 -3.90 9.25
CA ASP A 99 -9.33 -3.05 10.44
C ASP A 99 -9.27 -1.56 10.08
N ASN A 100 -8.60 -1.21 8.97
CA ASN A 100 -8.56 0.15 8.43
C ASN A 100 -9.72 0.49 7.47
N GLY A 101 -10.77 -0.34 7.43
CA GLY A 101 -12.00 -0.06 6.68
C GLY A 101 -11.98 -0.46 5.21
N GLY A 102 -11.01 -1.27 4.79
CA GLY A 102 -10.98 -1.88 3.47
C GLY A 102 -12.13 -2.88 3.27
N LYS A 103 -12.61 -3.00 2.04
CA LYS A 103 -13.72 -3.90 1.70
C LYS A 103 -13.23 -5.07 0.86
N ILE A 104 -13.60 -6.29 1.26
CA ILE A 104 -13.30 -7.51 0.52
C ILE A 104 -14.59 -8.14 0.00
N PHE A 105 -14.49 -8.68 -1.21
CA PHE A 105 -15.53 -9.41 -1.92
C PHE A 105 -14.91 -10.69 -2.48
N ALA A 106 -15.59 -11.82 -2.39
CA ALA A 106 -15.06 -13.09 -2.88
C ALA A 106 -16.02 -13.75 -3.86
N CYS A 107 -15.54 -14.10 -5.05
CA CYS A 107 -16.32 -14.75 -6.11
C CYS A 107 -16.95 -16.05 -5.61
N GLY A 108 -18.28 -16.09 -5.49
CA GLY A 108 -19.01 -17.26 -5.00
C GLY A 108 -18.78 -18.51 -5.84
N THR A 109 -18.76 -18.40 -7.17
CA THR A 109 -18.45 -19.53 -8.08
C THR A 109 -17.04 -20.08 -7.81
N CYS A 110 -16.06 -19.19 -7.60
CA CYS A 110 -14.67 -19.59 -7.34
C CYS A 110 -14.51 -20.25 -5.96
N MET A 111 -15.25 -19.77 -4.96
CA MET A 111 -15.28 -20.39 -3.63
C MET A 111 -15.96 -21.77 -3.67
N ASN A 112 -17.12 -21.88 -4.31
CA ASN A 112 -17.85 -23.13 -4.44
C ASN A 112 -17.03 -24.22 -5.16
N SER A 113 -16.32 -23.88 -6.25
CA SER A 113 -15.47 -24.82 -6.98
C SER A 113 -14.29 -25.35 -6.15
N ARG A 114 -13.98 -24.72 -5.02
CA ARG A 114 -12.90 -25.09 -4.08
C ARG A 114 -13.43 -25.57 -2.74
N ASN A 115 -14.73 -25.76 -2.60
CA ASN A 115 -15.39 -26.13 -1.35
C ASN A 115 -15.05 -25.15 -0.18
N LEU A 116 -14.78 -23.88 -0.49
CA LEU A 116 -14.53 -22.84 0.50
C LEU A 116 -15.86 -22.28 1.01
N LYS A 117 -15.91 -22.04 2.33
CA LYS A 117 -17.09 -21.48 2.98
C LYS A 117 -16.95 -19.97 3.17
N GLU A 118 -18.06 -19.29 3.13
CA GLU A 118 -18.17 -17.88 3.49
C GLU A 118 -17.61 -17.60 4.89
N SER A 119 -17.01 -16.43 5.05
CA SER A 119 -16.56 -15.95 6.36
C SER A 119 -16.64 -14.42 6.39
N LYS A 120 -16.54 -13.82 7.57
CA LYS A 120 -16.48 -12.36 7.73
C LYS A 120 -15.34 -11.72 6.93
N VAL A 121 -14.24 -12.45 6.74
CA VAL A 121 -13.06 -12.00 5.99
C VAL A 121 -13.25 -12.15 4.48
N CYS A 122 -14.02 -13.15 4.04
CA CYS A 122 -14.28 -13.43 2.63
C CYS A 122 -15.79 -13.62 2.42
N PRO A 123 -16.59 -12.53 2.39
CA PRO A 123 -18.02 -12.62 2.11
C PRO A 123 -18.23 -13.02 0.65
N ILE A 124 -19.20 -13.91 0.42
CA ILE A 124 -19.56 -14.37 -0.92
C ILE A 124 -20.18 -13.20 -1.71
N SER A 125 -19.69 -13.02 -2.92
CA SER A 125 -20.09 -11.95 -3.82
C SER A 125 -20.28 -12.47 -5.24
N SER A 126 -20.95 -11.67 -6.06
CA SER A 126 -21.33 -12.01 -7.44
C SER A 126 -20.48 -11.26 -8.48
N LEU A 127 -20.68 -11.60 -9.77
CA LEU A 127 -20.09 -10.83 -10.85
C LEU A 127 -20.68 -9.41 -10.95
N SER A 128 -21.90 -9.18 -10.48
CA SER A 128 -22.45 -7.83 -10.43
C SER A 128 -21.70 -6.95 -9.44
N ASP A 129 -21.24 -7.50 -8.31
CA ASP A 129 -20.42 -6.76 -7.35
C ASP A 129 -19.04 -6.40 -7.94
N LEU A 130 -18.43 -7.33 -8.70
CA LEU A 130 -17.20 -7.05 -9.43
C LEU A 130 -17.42 -5.94 -10.46
N TYR A 131 -18.50 -6.00 -11.21
CA TYR A 131 -18.84 -4.99 -12.21
C TYR A 131 -19.02 -3.61 -11.57
N GLU A 132 -19.74 -3.54 -10.43
CA GLU A 132 -19.89 -2.30 -9.66
C GLU A 132 -18.54 -1.74 -9.19
N ILE A 133 -17.61 -2.60 -8.74
CA ILE A 133 -16.24 -2.18 -8.39
C ILE A 133 -15.56 -1.58 -9.62
N ILE A 134 -15.62 -2.24 -10.79
CA ILE A 134 -14.97 -1.77 -12.02
C ILE A 134 -15.48 -0.40 -12.43
N ILE A 135 -16.81 -0.21 -12.51
CA ILE A 135 -17.40 1.04 -13.02
C ILE A 135 -17.33 2.21 -12.02
N ARG A 136 -17.19 1.91 -10.72
CA ARG A 136 -17.15 2.94 -9.66
C ARG A 136 -15.75 3.29 -9.20
N SER A 137 -14.72 2.56 -9.64
CA SER A 137 -13.33 2.84 -9.29
C SER A 137 -12.72 3.88 -10.22
N ASP A 138 -11.99 4.83 -9.65
CA ASP A 138 -11.18 5.77 -10.42
C ASP A 138 -9.93 5.08 -11.02
N LYS A 139 -9.45 4.05 -10.33
CA LYS A 139 -8.32 3.18 -10.74
C LYS A 139 -8.65 1.73 -10.41
N LEU A 140 -8.20 0.82 -11.30
CA LEU A 140 -8.32 -0.62 -11.11
C LEU A 140 -6.94 -1.28 -11.28
N LEU A 141 -6.55 -2.08 -10.30
CA LEU A 141 -5.33 -2.90 -10.35
C LEU A 141 -5.72 -4.38 -10.37
N THR A 142 -4.88 -5.19 -10.99
CA THR A 142 -5.07 -6.66 -11.03
C THR A 142 -3.77 -7.39 -10.65
N PHE A 143 -3.87 -8.46 -9.90
CA PHE A 143 -2.76 -9.28 -9.38
C PHE A 143 -3.02 -10.77 -9.51
#